data_a964039c3a1d90650cca68d6c02f41bd
#
_entry.id   a964039c3a1d90650cca68d6c02f41bd
#
_cell.length_a   1.000
_cell.length_b   1.000
_cell.length_c   1.000
_cell.angle_alpha   90.00
_cell.angle_beta   90.00
_cell.angle_gamma   90.00
#
_symmetry.space_group_name_H-M   'P 1'
#
loop_
_entity.id
_entity.type
_entity.pdbx_description
1 polymer ?
#
loop_
_entity_poly.entity_id
_entity_poly.type
_entity_poly.pdbx_seq_one_letter_code
_entity_poly.pdbx_strand_id
1 'polypeptide(L)'
;MKFWKTSVSALFATVTFASGTPVVAQTSVAQSKSTTAPSSLKTTIVNRAITESEVLAAQKAWGDALVSISKTYETEGKDAAKALAGKVIDEAYGYQFGLVLFKPTLTTAPQTFRTTRASALAYFVGDDPAFPRDKGFALNGWRKVESKNIGIFISGDTATSMGKVTLTDKDGNVITVDKTWQFFKDDTGKLRIIVHHSSLPYSGK
;
A
#
# COMPACT_ATOMS: atom_id res chain seq x y z
N MET A 1 5.90 -1.19 46.07
CA MET A 1 6.42 -0.17 45.15
C MET A 1 7.94 -0.08 45.32
N LYS A 2 8.70 -0.61 44.36
CA LYS A 2 10.17 -0.49 44.34
C LYS A 2 10.56 0.13 43.01
N PHE A 3 11.06 1.35 43.06
CA PHE A 3 11.61 2.08 41.92
C PHE A 3 13.02 1.55 41.61
N TRP A 4 13.24 1.09 40.38
CA TRP A 4 14.56 0.75 39.87
C TRP A 4 15.11 1.91 39.06
N LYS A 5 16.15 2.56 39.60
CA LYS A 5 16.94 3.57 38.88
C LYS A 5 18.08 2.85 38.14
N THR A 6 18.09 2.90 36.83
CA THR A 6 19.26 2.49 36.02
C THR A 6 19.96 3.75 35.50
N SER A 7 21.19 3.93 35.97
CA SER A 7 22.10 4.99 35.51
C SER A 7 22.72 4.57 34.20
N VAL A 8 22.67 5.45 33.17
CA VAL A 8 23.40 5.29 31.89
C VAL A 8 24.66 6.15 31.99
N SER A 9 25.83 5.49 32.00
CA SER A 9 27.14 6.18 31.90
C SER A 9 27.49 6.38 30.42
N ALA A 10 27.63 7.64 30.02
CA ALA A 10 28.15 8.00 28.70
C ALA A 10 29.70 7.99 28.71
N LEU A 11 30.30 7.20 27.85
CA LEU A 11 31.74 7.14 27.60
C LEU A 11 32.07 8.08 26.46
N PHE A 12 32.76 9.18 26.74
CA PHE A 12 33.36 10.05 25.72
C PHE A 12 34.75 9.54 25.33
N ALA A 13 34.92 9.16 24.08
CA ALA A 13 36.25 8.88 23.50
C ALA A 13 36.80 10.14 22.83
N THR A 14 37.88 10.65 23.37
CA THR A 14 38.68 11.77 22.79
C THR A 14 39.63 11.22 21.75
N VAL A 15 39.51 11.69 20.50
CA VAL A 15 40.44 11.39 19.41
C VAL A 15 41.45 12.54 19.31
N THR A 16 42.73 12.26 19.61
CA THR A 16 43.86 13.19 19.42
C THR A 16 44.42 13.08 18.01
N PHE A 17 44.41 14.17 17.27
CA PHE A 17 45.08 14.27 15.97
C PHE A 17 46.56 14.60 16.15
N ALA A 18 47.44 13.75 15.63
CA ALA A 18 48.89 14.04 15.49
C ALA A 18 49.15 14.71 14.15
N SER A 19 49.68 15.92 14.19
CA SER A 19 50.12 16.68 13.04
C SER A 19 51.50 16.21 12.58
N GLY A 20 51.60 15.52 11.45
CA GLY A 20 52.81 15.17 10.74
C GLY A 20 52.97 16.03 9.48
N THR A 21 54.07 16.76 9.37
CA THR A 21 54.46 17.55 8.20
C THR A 21 54.92 16.65 7.05
N PRO A 22 54.54 16.89 5.78
CA PRO A 22 55.03 16.10 4.66
C PRO A 22 56.37 16.61 4.13
N VAL A 23 57.29 15.69 3.97
CA VAL A 23 58.54 15.88 3.19
C VAL A 23 58.20 15.72 1.71
N VAL A 24 58.48 16.74 0.92
CA VAL A 24 58.28 16.73 -0.54
C VAL A 24 59.50 16.07 -1.21
N ALA A 25 59.34 14.90 -1.79
CA ALA A 25 60.27 14.30 -2.74
C ALA A 25 59.71 14.53 -4.16
N GLN A 26 60.43 15.35 -4.93
CA GLN A 26 60.14 15.53 -6.38
C GLN A 26 60.71 14.33 -7.14
N THR A 27 59.84 13.53 -7.73
CA THR A 27 60.24 12.56 -8.74
C THR A 27 59.50 12.90 -10.03
N SER A 28 60.26 13.33 -11.05
CA SER A 28 59.78 13.58 -12.40
C SER A 28 59.44 12.24 -13.07
N VAL A 29 58.14 12.02 -13.36
CA VAL A 29 57.70 10.88 -14.17
C VAL A 29 57.08 11.39 -15.46
N ALA A 30 57.60 10.84 -16.55
CA ALA A 30 57.19 11.14 -17.92
C ALA A 30 55.69 11.01 -18.15
N GLN A 31 55.09 12.03 -18.78
CA GLN A 31 53.72 12.03 -19.26
C GLN A 31 53.52 11.02 -20.38
N SER A 32 52.90 9.90 -20.07
CA SER A 32 52.24 9.07 -21.05
C SER A 32 50.85 9.65 -21.31
N LYS A 33 50.63 10.23 -22.50
CA LYS A 33 49.31 10.65 -22.98
C LYS A 33 48.46 9.41 -23.27
N SER A 34 47.71 8.96 -22.28
CA SER A 34 46.57 8.04 -22.54
C SER A 34 45.32 8.90 -22.71
N THR A 35 44.93 9.16 -23.95
CA THR A 35 43.66 9.74 -24.32
C THR A 35 42.59 8.65 -24.26
N THR A 36 42.14 8.32 -23.07
CA THR A 36 40.90 7.53 -22.90
C THR A 36 39.76 8.52 -22.88
N ALA A 37 38.95 8.56 -23.93
CA ALA A 37 37.74 9.33 -23.98
C ALA A 37 36.82 8.91 -22.79
N PRO A 38 36.17 9.84 -22.08
CA PRO A 38 35.28 9.47 -21.00
C PRO A 38 34.13 8.66 -21.56
N SER A 39 34.03 7.40 -21.16
CA SER A 39 32.86 6.58 -21.41
C SER A 39 31.68 7.29 -20.75
N SER A 40 30.76 7.80 -21.55
CA SER A 40 29.55 8.44 -21.02
C SER A 40 28.70 7.37 -20.33
N LEU A 41 28.77 7.33 -19.01
CA LEU A 41 27.90 6.49 -18.19
C LEU A 41 26.46 6.92 -18.45
N LYS A 42 25.65 6.02 -19.02
CA LYS A 42 24.22 6.23 -19.12
C LYS A 42 23.61 6.00 -17.74
N THR A 43 23.29 7.08 -17.04
CA THR A 43 22.57 7.00 -15.77
C THR A 43 21.08 6.96 -16.05
N THR A 44 20.40 5.91 -15.57
CA THR A 44 18.93 5.83 -15.58
C THR A 44 18.44 6.13 -14.19
N ILE A 45 17.63 7.17 -14.04
CA ILE A 45 16.99 7.52 -12.78
C ILE A 45 15.53 7.04 -12.87
N VAL A 46 15.13 6.12 -11.99
CA VAL A 46 13.73 5.69 -11.83
C VAL A 46 13.14 6.51 -10.70
N ASN A 47 12.21 7.42 -11.04
CA ASN A 47 11.45 8.15 -10.03
C ASN A 47 10.28 7.31 -9.56
N ARG A 48 10.32 6.86 -8.31
CA ARG A 48 9.25 6.11 -7.65
C ARG A 48 8.35 6.98 -6.78
N ALA A 49 8.57 8.29 -6.74
CA ALA A 49 7.74 9.18 -5.95
C ALA A 49 6.27 9.05 -6.38
N ILE A 50 5.39 8.92 -5.38
CA ILE A 50 3.95 8.92 -5.58
C ILE A 50 3.47 10.36 -5.63
N THR A 51 2.44 10.63 -6.44
CA THR A 51 1.73 11.89 -6.47
C THR A 51 0.33 11.74 -5.87
N GLU A 52 -0.24 12.85 -5.40
CA GLU A 52 -1.63 12.86 -4.91
C GLU A 52 -2.61 12.36 -5.97
N SER A 53 -2.42 12.79 -7.22
CA SER A 53 -3.30 12.38 -8.33
C SER A 53 -3.28 10.85 -8.57
N GLU A 54 -2.13 10.20 -8.39
CA GLU A 54 -2.04 8.73 -8.49
C GLU A 54 -2.81 8.05 -7.36
N VAL A 55 -2.76 8.57 -6.13
CA VAL A 55 -3.54 8.04 -5.00
C VAL A 55 -5.03 8.18 -5.27
N LEU A 56 -5.49 9.36 -5.69
CA LEU A 56 -6.90 9.60 -6.02
C LEU A 56 -7.38 8.71 -7.17
N ALA A 57 -6.55 8.52 -8.20
CA ALA A 57 -6.86 7.62 -9.31
C ALA A 57 -6.96 6.15 -8.85
N ALA A 58 -6.06 5.68 -7.99
CA ALA A 58 -6.10 4.33 -7.44
C ALA A 58 -7.35 4.08 -6.58
N GLN A 59 -7.74 5.06 -5.75
CA GLN A 59 -8.98 5.00 -4.97
C GLN A 59 -10.23 4.95 -5.85
N LYS A 60 -10.26 5.79 -6.91
CA LYS A 60 -11.36 5.77 -7.87
C LYS A 60 -11.44 4.44 -8.61
N ALA A 61 -10.31 3.93 -9.10
CA ALA A 61 -10.24 2.64 -9.81
C ALA A 61 -10.74 1.48 -8.92
N TRP A 62 -10.41 1.49 -7.63
CA TRP A 62 -10.92 0.51 -6.68
C TRP A 62 -12.45 0.59 -6.55
N GLY A 63 -13.00 1.79 -6.46
CA GLY A 63 -14.46 1.99 -6.38
C GLY A 63 -15.18 1.54 -7.66
N ASP A 64 -14.65 1.92 -8.83
CA ASP A 64 -15.19 1.52 -10.13
C ASP A 64 -15.14 -0.01 -10.31
N ALA A 65 -14.06 -0.65 -9.88
CA ALA A 65 -13.92 -2.10 -9.91
C ALA A 65 -14.96 -2.81 -9.03
N LEU A 66 -15.23 -2.28 -7.82
CA LEU A 66 -16.26 -2.83 -6.94
C LEU A 66 -17.65 -2.78 -7.60
N VAL A 67 -18.00 -1.65 -8.24
CA VAL A 67 -19.24 -1.51 -9.00
C VAL A 67 -19.30 -2.48 -10.17
N SER A 68 -18.17 -2.65 -10.90
CA SER A 68 -18.09 -3.58 -12.02
C SER A 68 -18.30 -5.03 -11.58
N ILE A 69 -17.69 -5.46 -10.48
CA ILE A 69 -17.90 -6.82 -9.93
C ILE A 69 -19.37 -7.04 -9.56
N SER A 70 -20.01 -6.06 -8.91
CA SER A 70 -21.45 -6.13 -8.60
C SER A 70 -22.32 -6.30 -9.85
N LYS A 71 -22.05 -5.52 -10.90
CA LYS A 71 -22.80 -5.62 -12.16
C LYS A 71 -22.54 -6.94 -12.88
N THR A 72 -21.30 -7.38 -12.97
CA THR A 72 -20.94 -8.68 -13.56
C THR A 72 -21.66 -9.83 -12.83
N TYR A 73 -21.78 -9.75 -11.50
CA TYR A 73 -22.53 -10.74 -10.74
C TYR A 73 -24.00 -10.82 -11.17
N GLU A 74 -24.63 -9.67 -11.38
CA GLU A 74 -26.06 -9.61 -11.77
C GLU A 74 -26.31 -10.05 -13.21
N THR A 75 -25.38 -9.78 -14.13
CA THR A 75 -25.57 -10.03 -15.58
C THR A 75 -24.98 -11.35 -16.06
N GLU A 76 -23.89 -11.81 -15.44
CA GLU A 76 -23.09 -12.94 -15.91
C GLU A 76 -22.92 -14.03 -14.86
N GLY A 77 -23.38 -13.76 -13.61
CA GLY A 77 -23.35 -14.72 -12.53
C GLY A 77 -22.04 -14.72 -11.73
N LYS A 78 -21.99 -15.64 -10.77
CA LYS A 78 -20.97 -15.65 -9.72
C LYS A 78 -19.57 -15.98 -10.20
N ASP A 79 -19.45 -16.92 -11.13
CA ASP A 79 -18.14 -17.35 -11.62
C ASP A 79 -17.44 -16.23 -12.39
N ALA A 80 -18.17 -15.49 -13.21
CA ALA A 80 -17.67 -14.31 -13.91
C ALA A 80 -17.24 -13.21 -12.93
N ALA A 81 -18.09 -12.91 -11.91
CA ALA A 81 -17.77 -11.97 -10.86
C ALA A 81 -16.53 -12.38 -10.06
N LYS A 82 -16.37 -13.68 -9.75
CA LYS A 82 -15.20 -14.23 -9.05
C LYS A 82 -13.93 -14.08 -9.88
N ALA A 83 -14.00 -14.37 -11.18
CA ALA A 83 -12.88 -14.19 -12.10
C ALA A 83 -12.46 -12.71 -12.18
N LEU A 84 -13.43 -11.79 -12.30
CA LEU A 84 -13.17 -10.35 -12.31
C LEU A 84 -12.57 -9.88 -10.97
N ALA A 85 -13.14 -10.29 -9.83
CA ALA A 85 -12.62 -9.94 -8.51
C ALA A 85 -11.18 -10.44 -8.31
N GLY A 86 -10.85 -11.64 -8.81
CA GLY A 86 -9.49 -12.16 -8.81
C GLY A 86 -8.51 -11.27 -9.55
N LYS A 87 -8.86 -10.81 -10.77
CA LYS A 87 -8.04 -9.86 -11.54
C LYS A 87 -7.87 -8.53 -10.82
N VAL A 88 -8.95 -7.98 -10.26
CA VAL A 88 -8.91 -6.72 -9.50
C VAL A 88 -7.97 -6.84 -8.29
N ILE A 89 -8.03 -7.95 -7.55
CA ILE A 89 -7.13 -8.19 -6.43
C ILE A 89 -5.67 -8.22 -6.91
N ASP A 90 -5.38 -8.93 -7.98
CA ASP A 90 -4.03 -9.05 -8.54
C ASP A 90 -3.47 -7.73 -9.06
N GLU A 91 -4.33 -6.84 -9.55
CA GLU A 91 -3.95 -5.54 -10.08
C GLU A 91 -3.85 -4.46 -9.01
N ALA A 92 -4.76 -4.42 -8.05
CA ALA A 92 -4.86 -3.34 -7.07
C ALA A 92 -4.10 -3.61 -5.76
N TYR A 93 -3.93 -4.87 -5.37
CA TYR A 93 -3.32 -5.22 -4.08
C TYR A 93 -1.91 -5.76 -4.24
N GLY A 94 -1.13 -5.65 -3.16
CA GLY A 94 0.28 -6.06 -3.12
C GLY A 94 0.51 -7.50 -2.64
N TYR A 95 -0.45 -8.41 -2.75
CA TYR A 95 -0.29 -9.80 -2.27
C TYR A 95 0.86 -10.57 -2.91
N GLN A 96 1.28 -10.20 -4.12
CA GLN A 96 2.46 -10.77 -4.77
C GLN A 96 3.79 -10.32 -4.16
N PHE A 97 3.79 -9.26 -3.36
CA PHE A 97 4.98 -8.74 -2.69
C PHE A 97 5.05 -9.13 -1.21
N GLY A 98 3.95 -9.62 -0.63
CA GLY A 98 3.89 -10.03 0.77
C GLY A 98 2.48 -9.98 1.35
N LEU A 99 2.41 -9.88 2.66
CA LEU A 99 1.12 -9.73 3.35
C LEU A 99 0.50 -8.36 3.05
N VAL A 100 -0.78 -8.34 2.80
CA VAL A 100 -1.58 -7.11 2.81
C VAL A 100 -2.31 -7.02 4.15
N LEU A 101 -2.17 -5.91 4.83
CA LEU A 101 -2.82 -5.67 6.12
C LEU A 101 -4.27 -5.24 5.88
N PHE A 102 -5.10 -6.22 5.53
CA PHE A 102 -6.50 -5.98 5.20
C PHE A 102 -7.42 -6.37 6.36
N LYS A 103 -8.11 -5.35 6.91
CA LYS A 103 -9.20 -5.50 7.87
C LYS A 103 -10.47 -4.92 7.24
N PRO A 104 -11.35 -5.76 6.67
CA PRO A 104 -12.63 -5.32 6.13
C PRO A 104 -13.61 -4.84 7.20
N THR A 105 -14.63 -4.08 6.80
CA THR A 105 -15.68 -3.61 7.73
C THR A 105 -16.56 -4.76 8.24
N LEU A 106 -17.03 -5.60 7.32
CA LEU A 106 -18.08 -6.59 7.60
C LEU A 106 -17.51 -7.98 7.93
N THR A 107 -16.42 -8.03 8.68
CA THR A 107 -15.87 -9.29 9.18
C THR A 107 -16.07 -9.42 10.68
N THR A 108 -16.27 -10.68 11.14
CA THR A 108 -16.53 -11.00 12.54
C THR A 108 -15.48 -11.95 13.10
N ALA A 109 -15.27 -11.88 14.43
CA ALA A 109 -14.37 -12.81 15.11
C ALA A 109 -14.79 -14.29 14.83
N PRO A 110 -13.82 -15.22 14.78
CA PRO A 110 -12.39 -15.01 15.02
C PRO A 110 -11.59 -14.52 13.80
N GLN A 111 -12.18 -14.51 12.59
CA GLN A 111 -11.50 -14.25 11.33
C GLN A 111 -11.81 -12.83 10.84
N THR A 112 -11.20 -11.82 11.48
CA THR A 112 -11.44 -10.40 11.14
C THR A 112 -10.49 -9.84 10.08
N PHE A 113 -9.38 -10.53 9.78
CA PHE A 113 -8.36 -10.06 8.83
C PHE A 113 -8.30 -10.91 7.57
N ARG A 114 -7.89 -10.31 6.45
CA ARG A 114 -7.77 -10.94 5.13
C ARG A 114 -6.35 -10.69 4.57
N THR A 115 -5.35 -11.31 5.19
CA THR A 115 -3.94 -11.04 4.90
C THR A 115 -3.39 -11.79 3.70
N THR A 116 -4.17 -12.69 3.10
CA THR A 116 -3.79 -13.45 1.91
C THR A 116 -4.73 -13.16 0.75
N ARG A 117 -4.25 -13.36 -0.48
CA ARG A 117 -5.06 -13.19 -1.70
C ARG A 117 -6.36 -14.04 -1.65
N ALA A 118 -6.25 -15.29 -1.22
CA ALA A 118 -7.42 -16.19 -1.11
C ALA A 118 -8.45 -15.64 -0.12
N SER A 119 -8.00 -15.20 1.06
CA SER A 119 -8.91 -14.63 2.07
C SER A 119 -9.56 -13.32 1.62
N ALA A 120 -8.86 -12.50 0.84
CA ALA A 120 -9.45 -11.30 0.24
C ALA A 120 -10.51 -11.66 -0.81
N LEU A 121 -10.23 -12.65 -1.66
CA LEU A 121 -11.20 -13.12 -2.65
C LEU A 121 -12.45 -13.67 -1.96
N ALA A 122 -12.30 -14.47 -0.90
CA ALA A 122 -13.41 -14.97 -0.09
C ALA A 122 -14.28 -13.82 0.45
N TYR A 123 -13.66 -12.75 0.96
CA TYR A 123 -14.42 -11.58 1.43
C TYR A 123 -15.22 -10.91 0.32
N PHE A 124 -14.61 -10.73 -0.86
CA PHE A 124 -15.27 -10.03 -1.97
C PHE A 124 -16.38 -10.83 -2.62
N VAL A 125 -16.26 -12.16 -2.75
CA VAL A 125 -17.22 -12.97 -3.52
C VAL A 125 -17.87 -14.13 -2.76
N GLY A 126 -17.47 -14.39 -1.51
CA GLY A 126 -18.00 -15.48 -0.70
C GLY A 126 -17.57 -16.88 -1.17
N ASP A 127 -18.31 -17.90 -0.69
CA ASP A 127 -18.20 -19.31 -1.07
C ASP A 127 -16.81 -19.94 -0.88
N ASP A 128 -16.11 -19.54 0.16
CA ASP A 128 -14.89 -20.19 0.59
C ASP A 128 -15.16 -20.91 1.93
N PRO A 129 -15.01 -22.23 1.98
CA PRO A 129 -15.24 -23.00 3.23
C PRO A 129 -14.34 -22.56 4.39
N ALA A 130 -13.16 -22.00 4.09
CA ALA A 130 -12.25 -21.45 5.11
C ALA A 130 -12.79 -20.13 5.71
N PHE A 131 -13.73 -19.46 5.03
CA PHE A 131 -14.32 -18.19 5.45
C PHE A 131 -15.87 -18.23 5.35
N PRO A 132 -16.54 -19.12 6.09
CA PRO A 132 -17.98 -19.42 5.89
C PRO A 132 -18.91 -18.24 6.20
N ARG A 133 -18.39 -17.22 6.89
CA ARG A 133 -19.14 -16.00 7.22
C ARG A 133 -19.07 -14.92 6.14
N ASP A 134 -18.16 -15.04 5.19
CA ASP A 134 -18.04 -14.11 4.07
C ASP A 134 -19.17 -14.37 3.05
N LYS A 135 -19.97 -13.36 2.78
CA LYS A 135 -21.15 -13.46 1.91
C LYS A 135 -20.96 -12.80 0.55
N GLY A 136 -19.73 -12.30 0.27
CA GLY A 136 -19.44 -11.62 -0.97
C GLY A 136 -19.77 -10.13 -0.93
N PHE A 137 -18.95 -9.35 -0.23
CA PHE A 137 -19.14 -7.90 -0.11
C PHE A 137 -19.28 -7.19 -1.47
N ALA A 138 -18.54 -7.65 -2.49
CA ALA A 138 -18.60 -7.06 -3.82
C ALA A 138 -19.88 -7.42 -4.60
N LEU A 139 -20.67 -8.36 -4.10
CA LEU A 139 -21.89 -8.84 -4.77
C LEU A 139 -23.17 -8.13 -4.30
N ASN A 140 -23.04 -7.12 -3.43
CA ASN A 140 -24.17 -6.43 -2.78
C ASN A 140 -24.87 -5.38 -3.67
N GLY A 141 -24.74 -5.48 -4.99
CA GLY A 141 -25.45 -4.58 -5.90
C GLY A 141 -24.92 -3.14 -5.91
N TRP A 142 -23.63 -2.94 -5.67
CA TRP A 142 -23.05 -1.59 -5.64
C TRP A 142 -23.19 -0.84 -6.96
N ARG A 143 -23.58 0.44 -6.89
CA ARG A 143 -23.79 1.34 -8.04
C ARG A 143 -22.85 2.53 -8.02
N LYS A 144 -22.46 2.99 -6.83
CA LYS A 144 -21.62 4.16 -6.66
C LYS A 144 -20.69 3.97 -5.47
N VAL A 145 -19.44 4.38 -5.64
CA VAL A 145 -18.43 4.40 -4.58
C VAL A 145 -17.70 5.74 -4.64
N GLU A 146 -17.70 6.47 -3.54
CA GLU A 146 -17.07 7.79 -3.44
C GLU A 146 -16.07 7.79 -2.28
N SER A 147 -14.84 8.19 -2.57
CA SER A 147 -13.79 8.38 -1.56
C SER A 147 -13.62 9.87 -1.28
N LYS A 148 -13.63 10.23 0.02
CA LYS A 148 -13.32 11.58 0.48
C LYS A 148 -12.22 11.50 1.54
N ASN A 149 -11.01 11.88 1.14
CA ASN A 149 -9.88 11.91 2.05
C ASN A 149 -9.98 13.08 3.03
N ILE A 150 -9.59 12.86 4.29
CA ILE A 150 -9.29 13.92 5.25
C ILE A 150 -7.82 14.34 5.12
N GLY A 151 -6.96 13.43 4.65
CA GLY A 151 -5.56 13.69 4.38
C GLY A 151 -4.89 12.54 3.64
N ILE A 152 -3.80 12.89 2.93
CA ILE A 152 -2.90 11.96 2.25
C ILE A 152 -1.49 12.34 2.68
N PHE A 153 -0.74 11.37 3.22
CA PHE A 153 0.67 11.50 3.55
C PHE A 153 1.51 10.71 2.55
N ILE A 154 2.39 11.39 1.84
CA ILE A 154 3.24 10.80 0.79
C ILE A 154 4.70 10.84 1.23
N SER A 155 5.39 9.72 1.12
CA SER A 155 6.82 9.61 1.42
C SER A 155 7.49 8.68 0.41
N GLY A 156 8.17 9.27 -0.57
CA GLY A 156 8.86 8.52 -1.62
C GLY A 156 7.90 7.64 -2.42
N ASP A 157 8.10 6.33 -2.36
CA ASP A 157 7.32 5.31 -3.04
C ASP A 157 6.14 4.76 -2.23
N THR A 158 5.81 5.39 -1.11
CA THR A 158 4.65 5.04 -0.28
C THR A 158 3.73 6.23 -0.06
N ALA A 159 2.43 5.95 0.05
CA ALA A 159 1.42 6.94 0.40
C ALA A 159 0.38 6.33 1.33
N THR A 160 0.03 7.06 2.38
CA THR A 160 -1.04 6.67 3.31
C THR A 160 -2.16 7.70 3.24
N SER A 161 -3.39 7.25 3.13
CA SER A 161 -4.56 8.12 3.15
C SER A 161 -5.55 7.69 4.21
N MET A 162 -6.25 8.66 4.77
CA MET A 162 -7.36 8.43 5.69
C MET A 162 -8.54 9.31 5.30
N GLY A 163 -9.74 8.76 5.46
CA GLY A 163 -10.98 9.48 5.11
C GLY A 163 -12.21 8.59 5.19
N LYS A 164 -13.18 8.89 4.37
CA LYS A 164 -14.44 8.16 4.29
C LYS A 164 -14.64 7.57 2.90
N VAL A 165 -15.27 6.38 2.86
CA VAL A 165 -15.80 5.81 1.62
C VAL A 165 -17.30 5.63 1.79
N THR A 166 -18.04 6.21 0.87
CA THR A 166 -19.50 6.10 0.78
C THR A 166 -19.86 5.18 -0.38
N LEU A 167 -20.64 4.15 -0.09
CA LEU A 167 -21.12 3.17 -1.06
C LEU A 167 -22.64 3.28 -1.16
N THR A 168 -23.15 3.28 -2.40
CA THR A 168 -24.60 3.24 -2.68
C THR A 168 -24.90 1.99 -3.47
N ASP A 169 -25.88 1.22 -3.03
CA ASP A 169 -26.34 0.02 -3.73
C ASP A 169 -27.44 0.31 -4.77
N LYS A 170 -27.92 -0.73 -5.45
CA LYS A 170 -28.95 -0.65 -6.50
C LYS A 170 -30.31 -0.17 -5.99
N ASP A 171 -30.58 -0.30 -4.71
CA ASP A 171 -31.85 0.07 -4.07
C ASP A 171 -31.78 1.48 -3.45
N GLY A 172 -30.62 2.17 -3.61
CA GLY A 172 -30.38 3.51 -3.08
C GLY A 172 -29.95 3.53 -1.61
N ASN A 173 -29.72 2.37 -0.97
CA ASN A 173 -29.19 2.34 0.37
C ASN A 173 -27.74 2.82 0.39
N VAL A 174 -27.40 3.59 1.42
CA VAL A 174 -26.08 4.22 1.55
C VAL A 174 -25.40 3.71 2.82
N ILE A 175 -24.14 3.30 2.69
CA ILE A 175 -23.26 3.03 3.82
C ILE A 175 -22.00 3.87 3.71
N THR A 176 -21.59 4.49 4.80
CA THR A 176 -20.33 5.23 4.88
C THR A 176 -19.44 4.59 5.93
N VAL A 177 -18.19 4.35 5.57
CA VAL A 177 -17.18 3.74 6.44
C VAL A 177 -15.97 4.66 6.58
N ASP A 178 -15.32 4.61 7.72
CA ASP A 178 -13.98 5.17 7.88
C ASP A 178 -12.98 4.26 7.18
N LYS A 179 -12.05 4.84 6.45
CA LYS A 179 -11.14 4.14 5.57
C LYS A 179 -9.71 4.63 5.74
N THR A 180 -8.80 3.68 5.89
CA THR A 180 -7.35 3.92 5.79
C THR A 180 -6.80 3.02 4.71
N TRP A 181 -6.07 3.61 3.76
CA TRP A 181 -5.26 2.89 2.79
C TRP A 181 -3.79 3.27 2.93
N GLN A 182 -2.92 2.30 2.68
CA GLN A 182 -1.55 2.56 2.33
C GLN A 182 -1.25 1.92 0.98
N PHE A 183 -0.62 2.69 0.14
CA PHE A 183 -0.16 2.30 -1.19
C PHE A 183 1.35 2.27 -1.21
N PHE A 184 1.87 1.41 -2.04
CA PHE A 184 3.27 1.44 -2.44
C PHE A 184 3.36 1.38 -3.97
N LYS A 185 4.34 2.07 -4.56
CA LYS A 185 4.58 2.07 -6.00
C LYS A 185 5.58 0.97 -6.33
N ASP A 186 5.14 -0.04 -7.08
CA ASP A 186 5.98 -1.17 -7.49
C ASP A 186 6.99 -0.78 -8.60
N ASP A 187 7.87 -1.71 -8.97
CA ASP A 187 8.91 -1.51 -9.99
C ASP A 187 8.35 -1.25 -11.39
N THR A 188 7.06 -1.54 -11.62
CA THR A 188 6.35 -1.23 -12.86
C THR A 188 5.68 0.13 -12.85
N GLY A 189 5.79 0.88 -11.74
CA GLY A 189 5.17 2.19 -11.54
C GLY A 189 3.71 2.14 -11.13
N LYS A 190 3.16 0.96 -10.80
CA LYS A 190 1.76 0.80 -10.36
C LYS A 190 1.65 0.94 -8.85
N LEU A 191 0.59 1.60 -8.38
CA LEU A 191 0.25 1.66 -6.98
C LEU A 191 -0.42 0.34 -6.55
N ARG A 192 0.08 -0.23 -5.44
CA ARG A 192 -0.44 -1.45 -4.82
C ARG A 192 -0.92 -1.16 -3.42
N ILE A 193 -2.11 -1.59 -3.08
CA ILE A 193 -2.66 -1.49 -1.73
C ILE A 193 -1.94 -2.51 -0.85
N ILE A 194 -1.29 -2.04 0.22
CA ILE A 194 -0.61 -2.88 1.22
C ILE A 194 -1.27 -2.78 2.60
N VAL A 195 -2.02 -1.68 2.87
CA VAL A 195 -2.93 -1.56 4.00
C VAL A 195 -4.31 -1.18 3.49
N HIS A 196 -5.33 -1.90 3.94
CA HIS A 196 -6.73 -1.63 3.66
C HIS A 196 -7.54 -1.85 4.95
N HIS A 197 -7.74 -0.82 5.71
CA HIS A 197 -8.57 -0.89 6.91
C HIS A 197 -9.87 -0.11 6.70
N SER A 198 -10.97 -0.71 7.08
CA SER A 198 -12.24 0.00 7.18
C SER A 198 -13.03 -0.42 8.41
N SER A 199 -13.79 0.54 8.96
CA SER A 199 -14.63 0.37 10.12
C SER A 199 -15.87 1.24 9.99
N LEU A 200 -16.93 0.87 10.69
CA LEU A 200 -18.02 1.80 10.94
C LEU A 200 -17.55 2.83 11.97
N PRO A 201 -18.00 4.08 11.88
CA PRO A 201 -17.81 5.04 12.95
C PRO A 201 -18.38 4.50 14.27
N TYR A 202 -17.69 4.77 15.37
CA TYR A 202 -18.20 4.40 16.69
C TYR A 202 -19.50 5.18 16.97
N SER A 203 -20.59 4.45 17.27
CA SER A 203 -21.91 5.07 17.44
C SER A 203 -22.18 5.59 18.86
N GLY A 204 -21.30 5.29 19.82
CA GLY A 204 -21.50 5.61 21.24
C GLY A 204 -22.73 4.90 21.82
N LYS A 205 -22.60 4.07 22.83
CA LYS A 205 -23.68 3.60 23.70
C LYS A 205 -23.31 3.96 25.12
#